data_31d4d569cdce0ac39f3a962c72ff1c7a
#
_entry.id   31d4d569cdce0ac39f3a962c72ff1c7a
#
_cell.length_a   1.000
_cell.length_b   1.000
_cell.length_c   1.000
_cell.angle_alpha   90.00
_cell.angle_beta   90.00
_cell.angle_gamma   90.00
#
_symmetry.space_group_name_H-M   'P 1'
#
loop_
_entity.id
_entity.type
_entity.pdbx_description
1 polymer ?
#
loop_
_entity_poly.entity_id
_entity_poly.type
_entity_poly.pdbx_seq_one_letter_code
_entity_poly.pdbx_strand_id
1 'polypeptide(L)'
;MISKKKYYFYQIRGGDITGDSSHATVEEFDKFEASVMLTQAYVYKKTKKFLYTFSSYDTKEECFSDRNIFPIGCIIKMDKIPIS
;
A
#
# COMPACT_ATOMS: atom_id res chain seq x y z
N MET A 1 -22.72 -18.86 15.50
CA MET A 1 -22.31 -18.54 14.14
C MET A 1 -21.27 -17.42 14.17
N ILE A 2 -20.22 -17.60 13.42
CA ILE A 2 -19.15 -16.60 13.36
C ILE A 2 -19.44 -15.61 12.25
N SER A 3 -19.52 -14.34 12.62
CA SER A 3 -19.67 -13.28 11.65
C SER A 3 -18.31 -12.97 11.05
N LYS A 4 -18.18 -13.10 9.74
CA LYS A 4 -16.93 -12.81 9.08
C LYS A 4 -16.86 -11.35 8.69
N LYS A 5 -15.74 -10.72 8.99
CA LYS A 5 -15.50 -9.35 8.62
C LYS A 5 -15.33 -9.25 7.10
N LYS A 6 -15.94 -8.24 6.51
CA LYS A 6 -15.81 -7.98 5.08
C LYS A 6 -14.66 -7.02 4.85
N TYR A 7 -13.80 -7.36 3.90
CA TYR A 7 -12.68 -6.52 3.52
C TYR A 7 -12.91 -5.94 2.14
N TYR A 8 -12.51 -4.69 1.95
CA TYR A 8 -12.70 -4.00 0.68
C TYR A 8 -11.39 -3.91 -0.06
N PHE A 9 -11.50 -3.97 -1.38
CA PHE A 9 -10.36 -3.94 -2.29
C PHE A 9 -10.09 -2.52 -2.75
N TYR A 10 -8.83 -2.10 -2.68
CA TYR A 10 -8.44 -0.73 -3.03
C TYR A 10 -7.28 -0.71 -4.01
N GLN A 11 -7.25 0.34 -4.83
CA GLN A 11 -6.06 0.72 -5.55
C GLN A 11 -5.38 1.82 -4.75
N ILE A 12 -4.16 1.57 -4.36
CA ILE A 12 -3.41 2.44 -3.47
C ILE A 12 -2.24 3.01 -4.25
N ARG A 13 -2.20 4.33 -4.36
CA ARG A 13 -1.06 5.02 -4.96
C ARG A 13 -0.21 5.57 -3.84
N GLY A 14 1.02 5.12 -3.79
CA GLY A 14 1.95 5.50 -2.74
C GLY A 14 3.24 6.03 -3.31
N GLY A 15 3.90 6.91 -2.56
CA GLY A 15 5.24 7.33 -2.87
C GLY A 15 6.23 6.36 -2.25
N ASP A 16 7.19 5.92 -3.04
CA ASP A 16 8.26 5.08 -2.55
C ASP A 16 9.47 5.97 -2.28
N ILE A 17 10.17 5.67 -1.20
CA ILE A 17 11.39 6.42 -0.88
C ILE A 17 12.49 5.92 -1.79
N THR A 18 13.01 6.82 -2.62
CA THR A 18 14.10 6.50 -3.53
C THR A 18 15.40 7.05 -2.96
N GLY A 19 16.40 6.19 -2.81
CA GLY A 19 17.70 6.58 -2.32
C GLY A 19 18.77 6.34 -3.37
N ASP A 20 19.75 7.22 -3.40
CA ASP A 20 20.91 7.09 -4.27
C ASP A 20 22.15 7.54 -3.49
N SER A 21 23.09 6.63 -3.32
CA SER A 21 24.34 6.91 -2.60
C SER A 21 25.45 7.45 -3.48
N SER A 22 25.23 7.56 -4.79
CA SER A 22 26.24 8.09 -5.69
C SER A 22 26.29 9.61 -5.63
N HIS A 23 27.38 10.17 -6.15
CA HIS A 23 27.51 11.64 -6.24
C HIS A 23 26.70 12.14 -7.44
N ALA A 24 26.02 13.25 -7.26
CA ALA A 24 25.18 13.81 -8.31
C ALA A 24 25.46 15.31 -8.47
N THR A 25 25.37 15.79 -9.70
CA THR A 25 25.40 17.22 -9.97
C THR A 25 24.07 17.85 -9.60
N VAL A 26 24.01 19.19 -9.58
CA VAL A 26 22.76 19.90 -9.32
C VAL A 26 21.70 19.51 -10.34
N GLU A 27 22.07 19.38 -11.62
CA GLU A 27 21.13 18.98 -12.67
C GLU A 27 20.59 17.58 -12.47
N GLU A 28 21.47 16.65 -12.07
CA GLU A 28 21.05 15.28 -11.81
C GLU A 28 20.15 15.18 -10.62
N PHE A 29 20.42 15.95 -9.54
CA PHE A 29 19.58 15.97 -8.37
C PHE A 29 18.19 16.53 -8.70
N ASP A 30 18.14 17.60 -9.49
CA ASP A 30 16.87 18.21 -9.87
C ASP A 30 15.97 17.27 -10.68
N LYS A 31 16.57 16.31 -11.36
CA LYS A 31 15.82 15.28 -12.10
C LYS A 31 15.49 14.06 -11.26
N PHE A 32 15.98 14.01 -10.05
CA PHE A 32 15.76 12.88 -9.15
C PHE A 32 14.35 12.95 -8.58
N GLU A 33 13.56 11.95 -8.87
CA GLU A 33 12.16 11.91 -8.43
C GLU A 33 11.87 10.64 -7.63
N ALA A 34 10.95 10.75 -6.68
CA ALA A 34 10.48 9.60 -5.94
C ALA A 34 9.59 8.74 -6.85
N SER A 35 9.76 7.43 -6.75
CA SER A 35 8.93 6.49 -7.49
C SER A 35 7.51 6.48 -6.94
N VAL A 36 6.54 6.35 -7.82
CA VAL A 36 5.14 6.16 -7.43
C VAL A 36 4.79 4.70 -7.64
N MET A 37 4.36 4.05 -6.57
CA MET A 37 3.95 2.66 -6.62
C MET A 37 2.43 2.57 -6.67
N LEU A 38 1.94 1.66 -7.50
CA LEU A 38 0.51 1.39 -7.61
C LEU A 38 0.26 -0.02 -7.11
N THR A 39 -0.50 -0.12 -6.02
CA THR A 39 -0.79 -1.40 -5.38
C THR A 39 -2.28 -1.64 -5.34
N GLN A 40 -2.69 -2.86 -5.65
CA GLN A 40 -4.08 -3.28 -5.51
C GLN A 40 -4.14 -4.33 -4.42
N ALA A 41 -4.88 -4.07 -3.37
CA ALA A 41 -4.93 -4.96 -2.22
C ALA A 41 -6.17 -4.73 -1.37
N TYR A 42 -6.49 -5.72 -0.54
CA TYR A 42 -7.54 -5.57 0.46
C TYR A 42 -6.99 -4.81 1.66
N VAL A 43 -7.81 -3.96 2.22
CA VAL A 43 -7.46 -3.21 3.43
C VAL A 43 -7.91 -4.00 4.65
N TYR A 44 -6.97 -4.35 5.51
CA TYR A 44 -7.26 -5.03 6.77
C TYR A 44 -7.69 -4.02 7.83
N LYS A 45 -6.90 -2.98 8.03
CA LYS A 45 -7.24 -1.88 8.93
C LYS A 45 -6.39 -0.67 8.61
N LYS A 46 -6.85 0.47 9.07
CA LYS A 46 -6.15 1.74 8.93
C LYS A 46 -6.04 2.41 10.29
N THR A 47 -4.84 2.79 10.66
CA THR A 47 -4.60 3.58 11.87
C THR A 47 -4.19 4.98 11.47
N LYS A 48 -3.90 5.84 12.44
CA LYS A 48 -3.42 7.19 12.15
C LYS A 48 -2.07 7.19 11.44
N LYS A 49 -1.27 6.15 11.67
CA LYS A 49 0.11 6.07 11.16
C LYS A 49 0.28 5.09 10.03
N PHE A 50 -0.51 4.03 9.98
CA PHE A 50 -0.28 2.93 9.05
C PHE A 50 -1.54 2.42 8.41
N LEU A 51 -1.38 1.93 7.19
CA LEU A 51 -2.39 1.17 6.47
C LEU A 51 -1.90 -0.27 6.35
N TYR A 52 -2.72 -1.22 6.80
CA TYR A 52 -2.41 -2.65 6.77
C TYR A 52 -3.20 -3.31 5.65
N THR A 53 -2.51 -4.01 4.76
CA THR A 53 -3.14 -4.63 3.59
C THR A 53 -2.72 -6.09 3.44
N PHE A 54 -3.48 -6.80 2.62
CA PHE A 54 -3.16 -8.17 2.23
C PHE A 54 -3.71 -8.43 0.83
N SER A 55 -3.14 -9.42 0.12
CA SER A 55 -3.58 -9.74 -1.24
C SER A 55 -4.52 -10.92 -1.30
N SER A 56 -4.39 -11.85 -0.36
CA SER A 56 -5.25 -13.02 -0.32
C SER A 56 -5.40 -13.53 1.10
N TYR A 57 -6.46 -14.28 1.35
CA TYR A 57 -6.64 -14.91 2.65
C TYR A 57 -7.43 -16.19 2.52
N ASP A 58 -7.21 -17.10 3.48
CA ASP A 58 -7.95 -18.34 3.57
C ASP A 58 -9.26 -18.06 4.33
N THR A 59 -10.37 -18.34 3.68
CA THR A 59 -11.67 -18.03 4.27
C THR A 59 -12.04 -18.93 5.45
N LYS A 60 -11.43 -20.10 5.53
CA LYS A 60 -11.69 -21.04 6.63
C LYS A 60 -10.93 -20.69 7.88
N GLU A 61 -9.65 -20.39 7.73
CA GLU A 61 -8.75 -20.16 8.87
C GLU A 61 -8.46 -18.70 9.14
N GLU A 62 -8.90 -17.82 8.25
CA GLU A 62 -8.59 -16.39 8.32
C GLU A 62 -7.09 -16.12 8.38
N CYS A 63 -6.32 -16.86 7.59
CA CYS A 63 -4.90 -16.63 7.41
C CYS A 63 -4.69 -15.70 6.23
N PHE A 64 -3.92 -14.66 6.44
CA PHE A 64 -3.69 -13.62 5.43
C PHE A 64 -2.31 -13.77 4.80
N SER A 65 -2.25 -13.59 3.49
CA SER A 65 -1.01 -13.70 2.72
C SER A 65 -0.66 -12.41 2.02
N ASP A 66 0.62 -12.23 1.74
CA ASP A 66 1.14 -11.06 1.05
C ASP A 66 0.73 -9.76 1.76
N ARG A 67 1.07 -9.72 3.04
CA ARG A 67 0.72 -8.59 3.90
C ARG A 67 1.71 -7.47 3.72
N ASN A 68 1.20 -6.25 3.69
CA ASN A 68 2.02 -5.06 3.60
C ASN A 68 1.54 -4.01 4.59
N ILE A 69 2.47 -3.18 5.04
CA ILE A 69 2.17 -2.06 5.91
C ILE A 69 2.70 -0.80 5.24
N PHE A 70 1.81 0.15 5.01
CA PHE A 70 2.17 1.41 4.38
C PHE A 70 2.09 2.53 5.42
N PRO A 71 3.15 3.34 5.57
CA PRO A 71 3.01 4.57 6.35
C PRO A 71 1.97 5.48 5.68
N ILE A 72 1.06 6.04 6.46
CA ILE A 72 0.01 6.89 5.91
C ILE A 72 0.60 8.08 5.13
N GLY A 73 1.71 8.62 5.62
CA GLY A 73 2.38 9.74 4.94
C GLY A 73 2.89 9.42 3.55
N CYS A 74 3.03 8.15 3.20
CA CYS A 74 3.48 7.73 1.87
C CYS A 74 2.32 7.45 0.92
N ILE A 75 1.08 7.49 1.39
CA ILE A 75 -0.09 7.22 0.56
C ILE A 75 -0.55 8.51 -0.09
N ILE A 76 -0.56 8.53 -1.42
CA ILE A 76 -1.00 9.69 -2.19
C ILE A 76 -2.50 9.64 -2.41
N LYS A 77 -3.02 8.47 -2.74
CA LYS A 77 -4.44 8.31 -3.07
C LYS A 77 -4.89 6.87 -2.87
N MET A 78 -6.11 6.69 -2.42
CA MET A 78 -6.75 5.38 -2.31
C MET A 78 -8.11 5.43 -3.00
N ASP A 79 -8.34 4.49 -3.91
CA ASP A 79 -9.61 4.35 -4.60
C ASP A 79 -10.17 2.97 -4.36
N LYS A 80 -11.41 2.92 -3.86
CA LYS A 80 -12.08 1.65 -3.65
C LYS A 80 -12.46 1.04 -4.99
N ILE A 81 -12.11 -0.22 -5.18
CA ILE A 81 -12.43 -0.95 -6.41
C ILE A 81 -13.63 -1.83 -6.14
N PRO A 82 -14.75 -1.63 -6.85
CA PRO A 82 -15.90 -2.51 -6.68
C PRO A 82 -15.57 -3.93 -7.13
N ILE A 83 -15.97 -4.89 -6.31
CA ILE A 83 -15.82 -6.30 -6.64
C ILE A 83 -17.22 -6.90 -6.68
N SER A 84 -17.56 -7.45 -7.81
CA SER A 84 -18.85 -8.09 -7.99
C SER A 84 -18.83 -9.55 -7.53
#